data_a92e8abb15ca40c39a95539cb776f0ff
#
_entry.id   a92e8abb15ca40c39a95539cb776f0ff
#
_cell.length_a   1.000
_cell.length_b   1.000
_cell.length_c   1.000
_cell.angle_alpha   90.00
_cell.angle_beta   90.00
_cell.angle_gamma   90.00
#
_symmetry.space_group_name_H-M   'P 1'
#
loop_
_entity.id
_entity.type
_entity.pdbx_description
1 polymer ?
#
loop_
_entity_poly.entity_id
_entity_poly.type
_entity_poly.pdbx_seq_one_letter_code
_entity_poly.pdbx_strand_id
1 'polypeptide(L)'
;AYLDNDLFAFDRHWEELPLAKRDQIGRTVDYVAGRNRYVGYLISLGMYSFKGKKIGLDCANGSSWNIAKSVFDALGAKTFVINAEPDGYNINKNAGSTHIEGLQKLVVDNGLDVGFAFDGDADRCLCVDENGNVVTGDHILYVCGKYMKERGLLPGNTVVTTIMSNFGLYKAFDELGIGYAKTKVGDKYV
;
A
#
# COMPACT_ATOMS: atom_id res chain seq x y z
N ALA A 1 -0.48 22.05 2.28
CA ALA A 1 -0.67 23.44 2.76
C ALA A 1 -1.33 24.31 1.68
N TYR A 2 -0.90 24.22 0.42
CA TYR A 2 -1.47 25.00 -0.69
C TYR A 2 -2.92 24.57 -1.02
N LEU A 3 -3.16 23.27 -1.06
CA LEU A 3 -4.48 22.69 -1.32
C LEU A 3 -5.47 22.94 -0.17
N ASP A 4 -5.02 22.93 1.08
CA ASP A 4 -5.89 23.13 2.24
C ASP A 4 -6.50 24.55 2.30
N ASN A 5 -5.74 25.57 1.92
CA ASN A 5 -6.23 26.96 1.92
C ASN A 5 -7.25 27.21 0.78
N ASP A 6 -7.03 26.62 -0.38
CA ASP A 6 -7.92 26.77 -1.53
C ASP A 6 -9.25 25.98 -1.33
N LEU A 7 -9.19 24.77 -0.76
CA LEU A 7 -10.37 23.99 -0.42
C LEU A 7 -11.28 24.72 0.58
N PHE A 8 -10.73 25.38 1.60
CA PHE A 8 -11.50 26.18 2.55
C PHE A 8 -12.10 27.44 1.92
N ALA A 9 -11.47 28.03 0.93
CA ALA A 9 -12.03 29.15 0.18
C ALA A 9 -13.22 28.69 -0.70
N PHE A 10 -13.11 27.52 -1.35
CA PHE A 10 -14.17 26.93 -2.16
C PHE A 10 -15.40 26.52 -1.32
N ASP A 11 -15.20 25.97 -0.12
CA ASP A 11 -16.28 25.52 0.76
C ASP A 11 -17.19 26.69 1.23
N ARG A 12 -16.65 27.92 1.23
CA ARG A 12 -17.40 29.11 1.59
C ARG A 12 -18.15 29.75 0.43
N HIS A 13 -17.75 29.50 -0.80
CA HIS A 13 -18.26 30.19 -2.01
C HIS A 13 -18.51 29.20 -3.16
N TRP A 14 -18.94 27.95 -2.83
CA TRP A 14 -19.19 26.91 -3.84
C TRP A 14 -20.19 27.37 -4.94
N GLU A 15 -21.12 28.29 -4.64
CA GLU A 15 -22.08 28.85 -5.59
C GLU A 15 -21.41 29.74 -6.66
N GLU A 16 -20.22 30.26 -6.36
CA GLU A 16 -19.42 31.13 -7.26
C GLU A 16 -18.44 30.31 -8.15
N LEU A 17 -18.36 28.98 -7.94
CA LEU A 17 -17.46 28.14 -8.74
C LEU A 17 -17.92 28.12 -10.21
N PRO A 18 -16.99 28.35 -11.15
CA PRO A 18 -17.31 28.22 -12.57
C PRO A 18 -17.58 26.75 -12.90
N LEU A 19 -18.85 26.41 -13.09
CA LEU A 19 -19.24 25.07 -13.48
C LEU A 19 -18.96 24.85 -14.96
N ALA A 20 -18.27 23.75 -15.28
CA ALA A 20 -18.06 23.31 -16.65
C ALA A 20 -19.39 22.99 -17.33
N LYS A 21 -19.59 23.46 -18.56
CA LYS A 21 -20.81 23.24 -19.35
C LYS A 21 -20.48 22.52 -20.64
N ARG A 22 -21.35 21.58 -21.06
CA ARG A 22 -21.29 20.88 -22.35
C ARG A 22 -19.90 20.29 -22.63
N ASP A 23 -19.19 20.82 -23.65
CA ASP A 23 -17.87 20.42 -24.11
C ASP A 23 -16.73 20.71 -23.15
N GLN A 24 -16.98 21.55 -22.13
CA GLN A 24 -16.03 21.81 -21.05
C GLN A 24 -16.06 20.74 -19.95
N ILE A 25 -17.06 19.85 -19.95
CA ILE A 25 -17.13 18.73 -19.00
C ILE A 25 -16.01 17.75 -19.31
N GLY A 26 -15.20 17.42 -18.28
CA GLY A 26 -14.10 16.48 -18.42
C GLY A 26 -14.56 15.08 -18.83
N ARG A 27 -13.62 14.31 -19.35
CA ARG A 27 -13.85 12.92 -19.79
C ARG A 27 -12.83 12.02 -19.13
N THR A 28 -13.22 10.76 -18.93
CA THR A 28 -12.26 9.70 -18.61
C THR A 28 -11.49 9.33 -19.88
N VAL A 29 -10.16 9.34 -19.78
CA VAL A 29 -9.25 8.91 -20.84
C VAL A 29 -8.34 7.82 -20.30
N ASP A 30 -8.29 6.66 -20.96
CA ASP A 30 -7.30 5.63 -20.63
C ASP A 30 -5.91 6.08 -21.14
N TYR A 31 -5.05 6.47 -20.19
CA TYR A 31 -3.68 6.88 -20.49
C TYR A 31 -2.70 5.72 -20.23
N VAL A 32 -2.72 4.75 -21.14
CA VAL A 32 -1.89 3.52 -21.07
C VAL A 32 -0.40 3.84 -20.89
N ALA A 33 0.12 4.85 -21.59
CA ALA A 33 1.51 5.25 -21.50
C ALA A 33 1.90 5.72 -20.07
N GLY A 34 1.00 6.45 -19.40
CA GLY A 34 1.19 6.87 -17.99
C GLY A 34 1.19 5.69 -17.04
N ARG A 35 0.23 4.78 -17.20
CA ARG A 35 0.17 3.55 -16.41
C ARG A 35 1.44 2.72 -16.59
N ASN A 36 1.90 2.47 -17.79
CA ASN A 36 3.10 1.68 -18.06
C ASN A 36 4.36 2.34 -17.49
N ARG A 37 4.43 3.66 -17.54
CA ARG A 37 5.53 4.41 -16.89
C ARG A 37 5.55 4.22 -15.38
N TYR A 38 4.37 4.25 -14.74
CA TYR A 38 4.25 4.02 -13.30
C TYR A 38 4.61 2.57 -12.93
N VAL A 39 4.12 1.59 -13.69
CA VAL A 39 4.50 0.17 -13.52
C VAL A 39 6.02 0.01 -13.65
N GLY A 40 6.64 0.60 -14.67
CA GLY A 40 8.09 0.58 -14.86
C GLY A 40 8.85 1.22 -13.68
N TYR A 41 8.35 2.31 -13.14
CA TYR A 41 8.90 2.94 -11.94
C TYR A 41 8.83 1.99 -10.74
N LEU A 42 7.68 1.37 -10.46
CA LEU A 42 7.52 0.44 -9.34
C LEU A 42 8.47 -0.77 -9.49
N ILE A 43 8.61 -1.33 -10.69
CA ILE A 43 9.55 -2.42 -10.97
C ILE A 43 10.99 -1.99 -10.67
N SER A 44 11.36 -0.76 -10.99
CA SER A 44 12.71 -0.22 -10.77
C SER A 44 13.09 -0.09 -9.28
N LEU A 45 12.12 -0.06 -8.38
CA LEU A 45 12.35 -0.05 -6.93
C LEU A 45 12.71 -1.44 -6.38
N GLY A 46 12.45 -2.50 -7.14
CA GLY A 46 12.77 -3.87 -6.76
C GLY A 46 14.27 -4.12 -6.80
N MET A 47 14.90 -4.29 -5.64
CA MET A 47 16.33 -4.59 -5.53
C MET A 47 16.66 -6.06 -5.78
N TYR A 48 15.69 -6.94 -5.69
CA TYR A 48 15.84 -8.38 -5.80
C TYR A 48 14.76 -9.00 -6.66
N SER A 49 15.10 -10.11 -7.32
CA SER A 49 14.12 -10.93 -8.04
C SER A 49 13.25 -11.72 -7.06
N PHE A 50 11.96 -11.83 -7.36
CA PHE A 50 11.01 -12.70 -6.65
C PHE A 50 10.84 -14.06 -7.34
N LYS A 51 11.79 -14.47 -8.21
CA LYS A 51 11.75 -15.76 -8.89
C LYS A 51 11.63 -16.91 -7.89
N GLY A 52 10.65 -17.77 -8.11
CA GLY A 52 10.34 -18.90 -7.24
C GLY A 52 9.40 -18.58 -6.09
N LYS A 53 9.05 -17.32 -5.87
CA LYS A 53 8.07 -16.90 -4.86
C LYS A 53 6.65 -16.96 -5.42
N LYS A 54 5.72 -17.43 -4.58
CA LYS A 54 4.28 -17.45 -4.82
C LYS A 54 3.64 -16.34 -3.98
N ILE A 55 3.00 -15.39 -4.63
CA ILE A 55 2.46 -14.19 -3.96
C ILE A 55 0.97 -14.07 -4.21
N GLY A 56 0.19 -13.95 -3.13
CA GLY A 56 -1.24 -13.62 -3.16
C GLY A 56 -1.45 -12.10 -3.23
N LEU A 57 -2.39 -11.65 -4.06
CA LEU A 57 -2.75 -10.24 -4.19
C LEU A 57 -4.27 -10.10 -4.08
N ASP A 58 -4.73 -9.26 -3.16
CA ASP A 58 -6.10 -8.80 -3.09
C ASP A 58 -6.15 -7.33 -3.48
N CYS A 59 -6.75 -7.04 -4.64
CA CYS A 59 -6.79 -5.70 -5.21
C CYS A 59 -8.03 -4.88 -4.81
N ALA A 60 -8.85 -5.39 -3.88
CA ALA A 60 -10.05 -4.72 -3.38
C ALA A 60 -11.04 -4.24 -4.47
N ASN A 61 -10.97 -4.76 -5.69
CA ASN A 61 -11.62 -4.21 -6.89
C ASN A 61 -11.37 -2.71 -7.06
N GLY A 62 -10.21 -2.24 -6.61
CA GLY A 62 -9.78 -0.84 -6.56
C GLY A 62 -8.68 -0.52 -7.58
N SER A 63 -7.95 0.56 -7.35
CA SER A 63 -6.96 1.12 -8.29
C SER A 63 -5.78 0.19 -8.59
N SER A 64 -5.44 -0.74 -7.69
CA SER A 64 -4.33 -1.69 -7.87
C SER A 64 -4.62 -2.84 -8.86
N TRP A 65 -5.88 -3.04 -9.29
CA TRP A 65 -6.33 -4.21 -10.04
C TRP A 65 -5.52 -4.50 -11.31
N ASN A 66 -5.11 -3.49 -12.05
CA ASN A 66 -4.38 -3.61 -13.31
C ASN A 66 -2.88 -3.30 -13.19
N ILE A 67 -2.39 -3.06 -11.98
CA ILE A 67 -1.00 -2.66 -11.71
C ILE A 67 -0.28 -3.74 -10.91
N ALA A 68 -0.85 -4.16 -9.78
CA ALA A 68 -0.17 -5.03 -8.81
C ALA A 68 0.37 -6.31 -9.44
N LYS A 69 -0.48 -7.06 -10.15
CA LYS A 69 -0.05 -8.29 -10.84
C LYS A 69 1.11 -8.04 -11.80
N SER A 70 1.03 -6.98 -12.61
CA SER A 70 2.05 -6.67 -13.62
C SER A 70 3.42 -6.40 -13.00
N VAL A 71 3.45 -5.71 -11.84
CA VAL A 71 4.69 -5.41 -11.12
C VAL A 71 5.31 -6.67 -10.55
N PHE A 72 4.54 -7.48 -9.82
CA PHE A 72 5.06 -8.68 -9.17
C PHE A 72 5.48 -9.76 -10.19
N ASP A 73 4.73 -9.95 -11.27
CA ASP A 73 5.10 -10.85 -12.37
C ASP A 73 6.40 -10.41 -13.04
N ALA A 74 6.56 -9.11 -13.30
CA ALA A 74 7.80 -8.57 -13.90
C ALA A 74 9.02 -8.74 -12.98
N LEU A 75 8.82 -8.72 -11.65
CA LEU A 75 9.86 -9.04 -10.67
C LEU A 75 10.12 -10.55 -10.53
N GLY A 76 9.36 -11.39 -11.24
CA GLY A 76 9.57 -12.83 -11.35
C GLY A 76 8.74 -13.68 -10.39
N ALA A 77 7.79 -13.10 -9.66
CA ALA A 77 6.88 -13.85 -8.80
C ALA A 77 5.86 -14.66 -9.61
N LYS A 78 5.34 -15.73 -9.01
CA LYS A 78 4.11 -16.38 -9.44
C LYS A 78 2.96 -15.80 -8.64
N THR A 79 2.10 -14.99 -9.28
CA THR A 79 1.02 -14.29 -8.60
C THR A 79 -0.31 -15.03 -8.64
N PHE A 80 -1.06 -14.92 -7.54
CA PHE A 80 -2.43 -15.40 -7.36
C PHE A 80 -3.28 -14.19 -6.96
N VAL A 81 -4.26 -13.82 -7.80
CA VAL A 81 -4.98 -12.55 -7.64
C VAL A 81 -6.44 -12.79 -7.36
N ILE A 82 -7.00 -12.07 -6.40
CA ILE A 82 -8.44 -11.99 -6.12
C ILE A 82 -8.89 -10.53 -6.13
N ASN A 83 -10.19 -10.33 -6.26
CA ASN A 83 -10.82 -9.02 -6.22
C ASN A 83 -10.18 -8.00 -7.18
N ALA A 84 -9.96 -8.41 -8.43
CA ALA A 84 -9.34 -7.61 -9.48
C ALA A 84 -10.26 -7.37 -10.69
N GLU A 85 -11.58 -7.38 -10.47
CA GLU A 85 -12.61 -7.17 -11.51
C GLU A 85 -13.56 -6.04 -11.07
N PRO A 86 -13.11 -4.76 -11.14
CA PRO A 86 -13.93 -3.63 -10.73
C PRO A 86 -15.12 -3.44 -11.66
N ASP A 87 -16.32 -3.30 -11.10
CA ASP A 87 -17.58 -3.02 -11.81
C ASP A 87 -18.14 -1.61 -11.55
N GLY A 88 -17.42 -0.80 -10.76
CA GLY A 88 -17.84 0.54 -10.34
C GLY A 88 -18.67 0.58 -9.06
N TYR A 89 -19.09 -0.59 -8.52
CA TYR A 89 -19.90 -0.70 -7.30
C TYR A 89 -19.30 -1.64 -6.26
N ASN A 90 -18.32 -2.46 -6.62
CA ASN A 90 -17.78 -3.53 -5.79
C ASN A 90 -16.44 -3.17 -5.09
N ILE A 91 -15.97 -1.94 -5.18
CA ILE A 91 -14.74 -1.49 -4.51
C ILE A 91 -14.85 -1.71 -2.98
N ASN A 92 -13.83 -2.33 -2.39
CA ASN A 92 -13.76 -2.69 -0.95
C ASN A 92 -14.90 -3.61 -0.46
N LYS A 93 -15.76 -4.12 -1.32
CA LYS A 93 -16.88 -4.95 -0.91
C LYS A 93 -16.40 -6.36 -0.56
N ASN A 94 -16.34 -6.67 0.74
CA ASN A 94 -15.79 -7.92 1.27
C ASN A 94 -14.42 -8.26 0.67
N ALA A 95 -13.56 -7.25 0.51
CA ALA A 95 -12.31 -7.34 -0.23
C ALA A 95 -11.25 -6.38 0.32
N GLY A 96 -10.00 -6.71 0.05
CA GLY A 96 -8.86 -5.86 0.36
C GLY A 96 -8.47 -5.81 1.83
N SER A 97 -7.72 -4.78 2.20
CA SER A 97 -7.11 -4.64 3.53
C SER A 97 -8.11 -4.52 4.68
N THR A 98 -9.36 -4.16 4.40
CA THR A 98 -10.43 -4.08 5.40
C THR A 98 -11.19 -5.40 5.61
N HIS A 99 -10.97 -6.39 4.73
CA HIS A 99 -11.58 -7.73 4.77
C HIS A 99 -10.53 -8.78 4.37
N ILE A 100 -9.57 -8.99 5.26
CA ILE A 100 -8.34 -9.76 5.00
C ILE A 100 -8.56 -11.28 4.87
N GLU A 101 -9.71 -11.78 5.30
CA GLU A 101 -10.02 -13.21 5.42
C GLU A 101 -9.91 -13.93 4.07
N GLY A 102 -10.31 -13.25 2.99
CA GLY A 102 -10.20 -13.77 1.62
C GLY A 102 -8.76 -14.03 1.21
N LEU A 103 -7.86 -13.11 1.54
CA LEU A 103 -6.44 -13.25 1.27
C LEU A 103 -5.79 -14.31 2.17
N GLN A 104 -6.13 -14.37 3.47
CA GLN A 104 -5.64 -15.40 4.38
C GLN A 104 -5.96 -16.80 3.84
N LYS A 105 -7.20 -17.02 3.44
CA LYS A 105 -7.64 -18.27 2.81
C LYS A 105 -6.88 -18.57 1.52
N LEU A 106 -6.71 -17.58 0.64
CA LEU A 106 -5.97 -17.73 -0.61
C LEU A 106 -4.53 -18.20 -0.36
N VAL A 107 -3.85 -17.57 0.61
CA VAL A 107 -2.46 -17.90 0.96
C VAL A 107 -2.34 -19.32 1.45
N VAL A 108 -3.15 -19.73 2.43
CA VAL A 108 -3.10 -21.05 3.05
C VAL A 108 -3.48 -22.15 2.05
N ASP A 109 -4.61 -21.99 1.36
CA ASP A 109 -5.14 -23.01 0.44
C ASP A 109 -4.19 -23.31 -0.74
N ASN A 110 -3.38 -22.33 -1.15
CA ASN A 110 -2.47 -22.47 -2.30
C ASN A 110 -1.00 -22.62 -1.90
N GLY A 111 -0.69 -22.64 -0.61
CA GLY A 111 0.68 -22.72 -0.10
C GLY A 111 1.54 -21.58 -0.67
N LEU A 112 1.06 -20.33 -0.50
CA LEU A 112 1.77 -19.14 -0.96
C LEU A 112 2.81 -18.71 0.07
N ASP A 113 3.87 -18.04 -0.38
CA ASP A 113 4.92 -17.53 0.52
C ASP A 113 4.44 -16.28 1.31
N VAL A 114 3.58 -15.47 0.70
CA VAL A 114 3.08 -14.21 1.28
C VAL A 114 1.86 -13.72 0.52
N GLY A 115 1.01 -12.94 1.16
CA GLY A 115 -0.10 -12.23 0.55
C GLY A 115 -0.08 -10.73 0.86
N PHE A 116 -0.56 -9.92 -0.08
CA PHE A 116 -0.74 -8.46 0.07
C PHE A 116 -2.16 -8.07 -0.28
N ALA A 117 -2.84 -7.37 0.64
CA ALA A 117 -4.17 -6.81 0.42
C ALA A 117 -4.08 -5.29 0.40
N PHE A 118 -4.56 -4.69 -0.67
CA PHE A 118 -4.67 -3.24 -0.83
C PHE A 118 -6.07 -2.77 -0.41
N ASP A 119 -6.24 -1.49 -0.17
CA ASP A 119 -7.56 -0.88 -0.15
C ASP A 119 -7.92 -0.25 -1.51
N GLY A 120 -9.07 0.41 -1.59
CA GLY A 120 -9.64 0.84 -2.86
C GLY A 120 -8.77 1.79 -3.68
N ASP A 121 -8.07 2.72 -3.07
CA ASP A 121 -7.13 3.66 -3.71
C ASP A 121 -5.67 3.24 -3.57
N ALA A 122 -5.42 2.10 -2.88
CA ALA A 122 -4.13 1.45 -2.71
C ALA A 122 -3.08 2.32 -1.98
N ASP A 123 -3.52 3.21 -1.09
CA ASP A 123 -2.65 3.95 -0.18
C ASP A 123 -2.32 3.15 1.09
N ARG A 124 -3.10 2.11 1.39
CA ARG A 124 -2.89 1.16 2.49
C ARG A 124 -2.67 -0.25 1.97
N CYS A 125 -1.81 -0.99 2.68
CA CYS A 125 -1.53 -2.39 2.38
C CYS A 125 -1.39 -3.18 3.69
N LEU A 126 -2.07 -4.32 3.77
CA LEU A 126 -1.83 -5.34 4.79
C LEU A 126 -1.14 -6.56 4.17
N CYS A 127 -0.32 -7.22 4.98
CA CYS A 127 0.40 -8.41 4.57
C CYS A 127 -0.08 -9.64 5.36
N VAL A 128 -0.03 -10.82 4.73
CA VAL A 128 -0.33 -12.12 5.33
C VAL A 128 0.86 -13.03 5.10
N ASP A 129 1.33 -13.71 6.17
CA ASP A 129 2.42 -14.67 6.08
C ASP A 129 1.96 -16.01 5.47
N GLU A 130 2.88 -16.94 5.28
CA GLU A 130 2.64 -18.26 4.69
C GLU A 130 1.68 -19.14 5.52
N ASN A 131 1.47 -18.81 6.79
CA ASN A 131 0.55 -19.53 7.69
C ASN A 131 -0.84 -18.88 7.77
N GLY A 132 -1.06 -17.79 7.04
CA GLY A 132 -2.31 -17.03 7.08
C GLY A 132 -2.38 -16.00 8.21
N ASN A 133 -1.30 -15.72 8.93
CA ASN A 133 -1.30 -14.70 9.99
C ASN A 133 -1.15 -13.30 9.39
N VAL A 134 -1.85 -12.34 9.97
CA VAL A 134 -1.72 -10.94 9.56
C VAL A 134 -0.39 -10.36 10.06
N VAL A 135 0.39 -9.84 9.14
CA VAL A 135 1.61 -9.08 9.40
C VAL A 135 1.24 -7.60 9.47
N THR A 136 1.25 -7.04 10.67
CA THR A 136 0.85 -5.65 10.91
C THR A 136 1.93 -4.64 10.52
N GLY A 137 1.58 -3.35 10.49
CA GLY A 137 2.55 -2.28 10.26
C GLY A 137 3.71 -2.28 11.24
N ASP A 138 3.49 -2.66 12.49
CA ASP A 138 4.56 -2.78 13.48
C ASP A 138 5.59 -3.86 13.10
N HIS A 139 5.13 -5.01 12.57
CA HIS A 139 6.02 -6.04 12.06
C HIS A 139 6.82 -5.54 10.84
N ILE A 140 6.17 -4.79 9.94
CA ILE A 140 6.84 -4.21 8.77
C ILE A 140 7.91 -3.21 9.20
N LEU A 141 7.59 -2.32 10.15
CA LEU A 141 8.57 -1.38 10.71
C LEU A 141 9.77 -2.09 11.33
N TYR A 142 9.52 -3.19 12.06
CA TYR A 142 10.59 -3.99 12.65
C TYR A 142 11.48 -4.62 11.59
N VAL A 143 10.89 -5.31 10.60
CA VAL A 143 11.64 -6.00 9.53
C VAL A 143 12.45 -5.01 8.71
N CYS A 144 11.84 -3.90 8.28
CA CYS A 144 12.52 -2.87 7.49
C CYS A 144 13.61 -2.18 8.32
N GLY A 145 13.33 -1.79 9.55
CA GLY A 145 14.29 -1.14 10.43
C GLY A 145 15.51 -2.01 10.70
N LYS A 146 15.30 -3.29 11.03
CA LYS A 146 16.37 -4.28 11.22
C LYS A 146 17.20 -4.44 9.94
N TYR A 147 16.55 -4.69 8.80
CA TYR A 147 17.21 -4.85 7.51
C TYR A 147 18.07 -3.64 7.13
N MET A 148 17.53 -2.43 7.29
CA MET A 148 18.25 -1.20 6.96
C MET A 148 19.44 -0.98 7.91
N LYS A 149 19.27 -1.26 9.22
CA LYS A 149 20.36 -1.17 10.19
C LYS A 149 21.51 -2.12 9.84
N GLU A 150 21.21 -3.40 9.60
CA GLU A 150 22.22 -4.41 9.27
C GLU A 150 23.05 -4.07 8.02
N ARG A 151 22.50 -3.24 7.14
CA ARG A 151 23.16 -2.76 5.91
C ARG A 151 23.75 -1.35 6.02
N GLY A 152 23.63 -0.70 7.16
CA GLY A 152 24.08 0.68 7.33
C GLY A 152 23.24 1.69 6.53
N LEU A 153 22.00 1.34 6.18
CA LEU A 153 21.08 2.18 5.38
C LEU A 153 20.06 2.93 6.23
N LEU A 154 20.06 2.76 7.57
CA LEU A 154 19.10 3.40 8.46
C LEU A 154 19.61 4.80 8.87
N PRO A 155 19.04 5.90 8.35
CA PRO A 155 19.49 7.25 8.65
C PRO A 155 19.38 7.54 10.16
N GLY A 156 20.43 8.07 10.76
CA GLY A 156 20.48 8.36 12.19
C GLY A 156 20.24 7.15 13.10
N ASN A 157 20.27 5.92 12.56
CA ASN A 157 19.92 4.68 13.27
C ASN A 157 18.56 4.77 13.96
N THR A 158 17.58 5.46 13.36
CA THR A 158 16.30 5.81 13.96
C THR A 158 15.13 5.48 13.04
N VAL A 159 14.05 4.90 13.60
CA VAL A 159 12.77 4.69 12.93
C VAL A 159 11.74 5.69 13.46
N VAL A 160 11.01 6.35 12.58
CA VAL A 160 9.89 7.22 12.94
C VAL A 160 8.60 6.41 12.94
N THR A 161 7.80 6.54 13.98
CA THR A 161 6.53 5.84 14.17
C THR A 161 5.49 6.79 14.77
N THR A 162 4.26 6.35 14.93
CA THR A 162 3.22 7.13 15.59
C THR A 162 2.97 6.61 17.01
N ILE A 163 2.23 7.39 17.82
CA ILE A 163 1.79 6.98 19.16
C ILE A 163 0.89 5.73 19.16
N MET A 164 0.40 5.28 17.97
CA MET A 164 -0.42 4.08 17.83
C MET A 164 0.39 2.79 17.72
N SER A 165 1.69 2.86 17.52
CA SER A 165 2.54 1.67 17.42
C SER A 165 2.58 0.88 18.73
N ASN A 166 2.64 -0.44 18.60
CA ASN A 166 2.63 -1.36 19.72
C ASN A 166 3.89 -1.23 20.60
N PHE A 167 3.72 -1.33 21.89
CA PHE A 167 4.84 -1.28 22.84
C PHE A 167 5.90 -2.35 22.59
N GLY A 168 5.50 -3.53 22.09
CA GLY A 168 6.41 -4.61 21.71
C GLY A 168 7.41 -4.21 20.64
N LEU A 169 7.01 -3.35 19.67
CA LEU A 169 7.91 -2.81 18.66
C LEU A 169 9.06 -2.02 19.29
N TYR A 170 8.76 -1.18 20.27
CA TYR A 170 9.78 -0.37 20.95
C TYR A 170 10.77 -1.24 21.72
N LYS A 171 10.29 -2.27 22.44
CA LYS A 171 11.17 -3.25 23.09
C LYS A 171 12.08 -3.95 22.09
N ALA A 172 11.52 -4.37 20.95
CA ALA A 172 12.32 -5.02 19.91
C ALA A 172 13.37 -4.07 19.30
N PHE A 173 13.06 -2.78 19.17
CA PHE A 173 14.04 -1.77 18.75
C PHE A 173 15.13 -1.54 19.81
N ASP A 174 14.77 -1.51 21.09
CA ASP A 174 15.75 -1.41 22.19
C ASP A 174 16.73 -2.58 22.15
N GLU A 175 16.25 -3.82 21.97
CA GLU A 175 17.09 -5.02 21.85
C GLU A 175 18.03 -4.96 20.64
N LEU A 176 17.57 -4.37 19.53
CA LEU A 176 18.38 -4.17 18.34
C LEU A 176 19.29 -2.93 18.42
N GLY A 177 19.14 -2.08 19.44
CA GLY A 177 19.82 -0.80 19.53
C GLY A 177 19.42 0.16 18.39
N ILE A 178 18.15 0.16 17.99
CA ILE A 178 17.56 1.08 17.03
C ILE A 178 16.85 2.19 17.78
N GLY A 179 17.18 3.45 17.49
CA GLY A 179 16.45 4.60 18.01
C GLY A 179 15.06 4.72 17.40
N TYR A 180 14.12 5.33 18.11
CA TYR A 180 12.78 5.60 17.58
C TYR A 180 12.24 6.96 18.02
N ALA A 181 11.50 7.61 17.11
CA ALA A 181 10.78 8.84 17.38
C ALA A 181 9.28 8.58 17.23
N LYS A 182 8.48 9.15 18.13
CA LYS A 182 7.02 9.01 18.15
C LYS A 182 6.36 10.32 17.74
N THR A 183 5.51 10.25 16.72
CA THR A 183 4.74 11.40 16.26
C THR A 183 3.26 11.26 16.60
N LYS A 184 2.48 12.30 16.34
CA LYS A 184 1.03 12.23 16.30
C LYS A 184 0.60 11.37 15.10
N VAL A 185 -0.63 10.84 15.15
CA VAL A 185 -1.24 10.13 14.02
C VAL A 185 -1.50 11.10 12.88
N GLY A 186 -1.14 10.69 11.67
CA GLY A 186 -1.34 11.43 10.41
C GLY A 186 -0.04 11.55 9.62
N ASP A 187 -0.12 11.30 8.32
CA ASP A 187 1.04 11.22 7.39
C ASP A 187 1.90 12.47 7.44
N LYS A 188 1.27 13.63 7.63
CA LYS A 188 1.97 14.93 7.74
C LYS A 188 2.88 15.07 8.97
N TYR A 189 2.83 14.13 9.92
CA TYR A 189 3.64 14.18 11.13
C TYR A 189 4.78 13.17 11.12
N VAL A 190 4.75 12.21 10.20
CA VAL A 190 5.76 11.18 9.96
C VAL A 190 6.71 11.66 8.86
#